data_7a5b1eb4f3f8be272915284f77a7059a
#
_entry.id   7a5b1eb4f3f8be272915284f77a7059a
#
_cell.length_a   1.000
_cell.length_b   1.000
_cell.length_c   1.000
_cell.angle_alpha   90.00
_cell.angle_beta   90.00
_cell.angle_gamma   90.00
#
_symmetry.space_group_name_H-M   'P 1'
#
loop_
_entity.id
_entity.type
_entity.pdbx_description
1 polymer ?
#
loop_
_entity_poly.entity_id
_entity_poly.type
_entity_poly.pdbx_seq_one_letter_code
_entity_poly.pdbx_strand_id
1 'polypeptide(L)'
;LWAFQTEPRFGPLNEHISRFGYCADEFKDDGGWPHQFYVRVGRRMVGEYVMNENDVMRNGRREPIRDGIALGTYALAAHAHRYLAAPVEWPDGVRRDAVVLEGTVIGPRLPDDEPYPISYRAITPRETDAQNLLNPVTLSATNIAYSSIRMEPTFMMLGEAAGTAAALSVVSNVSVQALDYTSLRHRLTGNGLRLAR
;
A
#
# COMPACT_ATOMS: atom_id res chain seq x y z
N LEU A 1 -8.10 22.92 5.71
CA LEU A 1 -7.80 24.17 6.45
C LEU A 1 -8.72 25.30 6.03
N TRP A 2 -8.74 25.73 4.77
CA TRP A 2 -9.48 26.89 4.29
C TRP A 2 -10.93 26.96 4.80
N ALA A 3 -11.73 25.90 4.63
CA ALA A 3 -13.12 25.85 5.08
C ALA A 3 -13.23 26.06 6.61
N PHE A 4 -12.35 25.44 7.40
CA PHE A 4 -12.32 25.60 8.85
C PHE A 4 -11.91 27.02 9.30
N GLN A 5 -11.15 27.74 8.47
CA GLN A 5 -10.71 29.09 8.75
C GLN A 5 -11.73 30.16 8.32
N THR A 6 -12.57 29.89 7.34
CA THR A 6 -13.41 30.89 6.67
C THR A 6 -14.90 30.69 6.83
N GLU A 7 -15.39 29.45 7.02
CA GLU A 7 -16.83 29.20 7.09
C GLU A 7 -17.38 29.48 8.50
N PRO A 8 -18.44 30.32 8.63
CA PRO A 8 -19.01 30.72 9.94
C PRO A 8 -19.50 29.55 10.81
N ARG A 9 -19.91 28.45 10.19
CA ARG A 9 -20.38 27.25 10.92
C ARG A 9 -19.30 26.61 11.81
N PHE A 10 -18.04 26.93 11.57
CA PHE A 10 -16.90 26.47 12.37
C PHE A 10 -16.37 27.53 13.35
N GLY A 11 -17.21 28.53 13.71
CA GLY A 11 -16.83 29.69 14.53
C GLY A 11 -15.84 29.41 15.67
N PRO A 12 -16.13 28.49 16.62
CA PRO A 12 -15.19 28.19 17.72
C PRO A 12 -13.86 27.60 17.27
N LEU A 13 -13.82 26.93 16.09
CA LEU A 13 -12.63 26.35 15.53
C LEU A 13 -11.83 27.34 14.67
N ASN A 14 -12.50 28.36 14.09
CA ASN A 14 -11.84 29.33 13.20
C ASN A 14 -10.63 29.99 13.87
N GLU A 15 -10.78 30.46 15.10
CA GLU A 15 -9.70 31.14 15.83
C GLU A 15 -8.52 30.21 16.08
N HIS A 16 -8.81 28.96 16.48
CA HIS A 16 -7.76 27.98 16.73
C HIS A 16 -7.04 27.59 15.44
N ILE A 17 -7.80 27.24 14.38
CA ILE A 17 -7.25 26.76 13.11
C ILE A 17 -6.54 27.88 12.33
N SER A 18 -6.91 29.15 12.54
CA SER A 18 -6.26 30.30 11.90
C SER A 18 -4.78 30.46 12.29
N ARG A 19 -4.34 29.81 13.36
CA ARG A 19 -2.93 29.78 13.77
C ARG A 19 -2.08 28.81 12.95
N PHE A 20 -2.69 27.93 12.17
CA PHE A 20 -2.02 26.92 11.36
C PHE A 20 -1.98 27.34 9.89
N GLY A 21 -0.86 27.08 9.26
CA GLY A 21 -0.63 27.27 7.83
C GLY A 21 0.03 26.05 7.20
N TYR A 22 0.61 26.24 6.06
CA TYR A 22 1.49 25.24 5.47
C TYR A 22 2.82 25.19 6.23
N CYS A 23 3.54 24.07 6.12
CA CYS A 23 4.86 23.93 6.72
C CYS A 23 5.81 25.00 6.15
N ALA A 24 6.48 25.72 7.03
CA ALA A 24 7.37 26.81 6.62
C ALA A 24 8.72 26.32 6.09
N ASP A 25 9.06 25.08 6.38
CA ASP A 25 10.33 24.41 6.08
C ASP A 25 10.25 23.39 4.93
N GLU A 26 9.03 23.08 4.44
CA GLU A 26 8.82 22.12 3.35
C GLU A 26 8.21 22.78 2.12
N PHE A 27 8.49 22.21 0.93
CA PHE A 27 7.90 22.60 -0.36
C PHE A 27 7.99 24.11 -0.64
N LYS A 28 9.11 24.74 -0.28
CA LYS A 28 9.31 26.20 -0.39
C LYS A 28 9.22 26.69 -1.83
N ASP A 29 9.66 25.84 -2.77
CA ASP A 29 9.65 26.13 -4.20
C ASP A 29 8.24 26.10 -4.81
N ASP A 30 7.27 25.56 -4.08
CA ASP A 30 5.88 25.35 -4.53
C ASP A 30 4.84 25.93 -3.56
N GLY A 31 5.21 27.01 -2.86
CA GLY A 31 4.31 27.75 -1.97
C GLY A 31 3.78 26.94 -0.78
N GLY A 32 4.52 25.94 -0.34
CA GLY A 32 4.14 25.06 0.77
C GLY A 32 3.23 23.89 0.37
N TRP A 33 3.03 23.67 -0.94
CA TRP A 33 2.27 22.52 -1.42
C TRP A 33 3.18 21.34 -1.77
N PRO A 34 2.80 20.09 -1.40
CA PRO A 34 3.53 18.91 -1.84
C PRO A 34 3.41 18.73 -3.36
N HIS A 35 4.49 18.34 -4.01
CA HIS A 35 4.50 18.07 -5.45
C HIS A 35 3.61 16.90 -5.84
N GLN A 36 3.31 16.02 -4.91
CA GLN A 36 2.51 14.83 -5.13
C GLN A 36 1.38 14.73 -4.12
N PHE A 37 0.18 14.44 -4.60
CA PHE A 37 -0.95 14.13 -3.74
C PHE A 37 -0.76 12.76 -3.10
N TYR A 38 -0.73 12.71 -1.77
CA TYR A 38 -0.54 11.46 -1.05
C TYR A 38 -1.84 10.64 -0.98
N VAL A 39 -1.87 9.54 -1.74
CA VAL A 39 -3.00 8.60 -1.75
C VAL A 39 -2.58 7.29 -1.07
N ARG A 40 -3.09 7.03 0.10
CA ARG A 40 -2.74 5.84 0.90
C ARG A 40 -3.30 4.55 0.32
N VAL A 41 -4.53 4.61 -0.17
CA VAL A 41 -5.24 3.48 -0.74
C VAL A 41 -6.04 3.98 -1.93
N GLY A 42 -5.84 3.35 -3.08
CA GLY A 42 -6.53 3.69 -4.31
C GLY A 42 -6.97 2.45 -5.08
N ARG A 43 -7.27 2.62 -6.34
CA ARG A 43 -7.52 1.51 -7.26
C ARG A 43 -6.25 0.69 -7.41
N ARG A 44 -6.39 -0.61 -7.41
CA ARG A 44 -5.31 -1.57 -7.61
C ARG A 44 -5.56 -2.41 -8.85
N MET A 45 -4.49 -2.86 -9.46
CA MET A 45 -4.54 -3.80 -10.57
C MET A 45 -5.17 -5.13 -10.10
N VAL A 46 -5.83 -5.82 -10.99
CA VAL A 46 -6.16 -7.23 -10.84
C VAL A 46 -5.19 -8.01 -11.72
N GLY A 47 -4.20 -8.63 -11.10
CA GLY A 47 -3.13 -9.33 -11.78
C GLY A 47 -3.29 -10.86 -11.80
N GLU A 48 -2.23 -11.53 -12.18
CA GLU A 48 -2.14 -13.00 -12.19
C GLU A 48 -2.30 -13.62 -10.80
N TYR A 49 -1.96 -12.89 -9.77
CA TYR A 49 -2.15 -13.26 -8.36
C TYR A 49 -2.64 -12.08 -7.55
N VAL A 50 -3.63 -12.31 -6.69
CA VAL A 50 -4.14 -11.30 -5.76
C VAL A 50 -3.62 -11.61 -4.37
N MET A 51 -2.67 -10.81 -3.89
CA MET A 51 -2.22 -10.88 -2.49
C MET A 51 -3.39 -10.65 -1.54
N ASN A 52 -3.48 -11.43 -0.48
CA ASN A 52 -4.54 -11.30 0.52
C ASN A 52 -3.99 -11.41 1.95
N GLU A 53 -4.87 -11.23 2.93
CA GLU A 53 -4.50 -11.22 4.35
C GLU A 53 -3.84 -12.51 4.83
N ASN A 54 -4.18 -13.66 4.25
CA ASN A 54 -3.54 -14.93 4.65
C ASN A 54 -2.08 -15.01 4.19
N ASP A 55 -1.74 -14.36 3.07
CA ASP A 55 -0.36 -14.27 2.59
C ASP A 55 0.47 -13.42 3.56
N VAL A 56 -0.12 -12.32 4.06
CA VAL A 56 0.52 -11.40 5.02
C VAL A 56 0.64 -12.02 6.40
N MET A 57 -0.45 -12.60 6.91
CA MET A 57 -0.52 -13.17 8.26
C MET A 57 0.12 -14.55 8.37
N ARG A 58 0.50 -15.17 7.26
CA ARG A 58 1.09 -16.51 7.21
C ARG A 58 0.30 -17.58 7.97
N ASN A 59 -1.02 -17.43 8.02
CA ASN A 59 -1.94 -18.28 8.77
C ASN A 59 -2.09 -19.72 8.21
N GLY A 60 -1.03 -20.28 7.66
CA GLY A 60 -0.79 -21.70 7.53
C GLY A 60 -1.67 -22.50 6.56
N ARG A 61 -2.58 -21.86 5.83
CA ARG A 61 -3.57 -22.59 5.00
C ARG A 61 -3.40 -22.44 3.50
N ARG A 62 -2.37 -21.72 3.04
CA ARG A 62 -2.10 -21.55 1.61
C ARG A 62 -0.74 -22.11 1.24
N GLU A 63 -0.66 -22.51 -0.03
CA GLU A 63 0.61 -22.79 -0.69
C GLU A 63 1.55 -21.59 -0.50
N PRO A 64 2.78 -21.80 -0.05
CA PRO A 64 3.74 -20.71 0.13
C PRO A 64 4.00 -20.00 -1.20
N ILE A 65 4.12 -18.69 -1.17
CA ILE A 65 4.52 -17.90 -2.32
C ILE A 65 5.93 -18.33 -2.73
N ARG A 66 6.05 -18.89 -3.95
CA ARG A 66 7.32 -19.41 -4.47
C ARG A 66 8.04 -18.44 -5.39
N ASP A 67 7.34 -17.41 -5.85
CA ASP A 67 7.78 -16.37 -6.78
C ASP A 67 7.96 -15.02 -6.08
N GLY A 68 8.46 -15.01 -4.84
CA GLY A 68 8.67 -13.81 -4.04
C GLY A 68 9.76 -12.91 -4.62
N ILE A 69 9.44 -11.62 -4.80
CA ILE A 69 10.34 -10.59 -5.34
C ILE A 69 10.64 -9.46 -4.36
N ALA A 70 9.94 -9.42 -3.24
CA ALA A 70 10.14 -8.48 -2.16
C ALA A 70 9.67 -9.10 -0.85
N LEU A 71 10.05 -8.49 0.28
CA LEU A 71 9.62 -8.89 1.62
C LEU A 71 8.85 -7.74 2.27
N GLY A 72 7.70 -8.04 2.85
CA GLY A 72 6.93 -7.14 3.69
C GLY A 72 7.02 -7.56 5.16
N THR A 73 7.01 -6.56 6.07
CA THR A 73 7.08 -6.78 7.53
C THR A 73 6.04 -5.98 8.30
N TYR A 74 5.35 -5.05 7.64
CA TYR A 74 4.42 -4.16 8.32
C TYR A 74 3.14 -4.87 8.71
N ALA A 75 2.56 -4.49 9.86
CA ALA A 75 1.27 -5.01 10.30
C ALA A 75 0.13 -4.59 9.36
N LEU A 76 -0.98 -5.32 9.41
CA LEU A 76 -2.21 -4.88 8.73
C LEU A 76 -2.71 -3.58 9.36
N ALA A 77 -2.80 -2.51 8.58
CA ALA A 77 -3.20 -1.18 9.04
C ALA A 77 -4.05 -0.46 7.97
N ALA A 78 -5.28 -0.93 7.79
CA ALA A 78 -6.23 -0.28 6.90
C ALA A 78 -6.90 0.91 7.60
N HIS A 79 -6.86 2.07 6.94
CA HIS A 79 -7.59 3.25 7.39
C HIS A 79 -9.08 3.13 7.07
N ALA A 80 -9.89 3.89 7.80
CA ALA A 80 -11.33 3.95 7.56
C ALA A 80 -11.65 4.34 6.11
N HIS A 81 -12.61 3.66 5.53
CA HIS A 81 -13.11 3.95 4.19
C HIS A 81 -14.28 4.91 4.21
N ARG A 82 -15.02 4.91 5.30
CA ARG A 82 -16.19 5.77 5.50
C ARG A 82 -16.16 6.38 6.88
N TYR A 83 -16.61 7.61 6.93
CA TYR A 83 -16.88 8.35 8.16
C TYR A 83 -18.39 8.59 8.20
N LEU A 84 -19.07 8.00 9.16
CA LEU A 84 -20.52 8.05 9.29
C LEU A 84 -20.88 8.86 10.52
N ALA A 85 -21.78 9.83 10.37
CA ALA A 85 -22.44 10.43 11.51
C ALA A 85 -23.53 9.47 12.00
N ALA A 86 -23.40 8.97 13.21
CA ALA A 86 -24.36 8.04 13.78
C ALA A 86 -24.50 8.25 15.29
N PRO A 87 -25.71 8.02 15.87
CA PRO A 87 -25.87 8.06 17.30
C PRO A 87 -25.16 6.87 17.95
N VAL A 88 -24.23 7.16 18.84
CA VAL A 88 -23.47 6.16 19.63
C VAL A 88 -23.86 6.29 21.09
N GLU A 89 -24.10 5.17 21.75
CA GLU A 89 -24.31 5.12 23.18
C GLU A 89 -22.99 5.25 23.92
N TRP A 90 -22.92 6.22 24.80
CA TRP A 90 -21.75 6.49 25.62
C TRP A 90 -21.82 5.73 26.95
N PRO A 91 -20.72 5.59 27.70
CA PRO A 91 -20.71 4.84 28.98
C PRO A 91 -21.68 5.36 30.03
N ASP A 92 -22.17 6.58 29.90
CA ASP A 92 -23.20 7.17 30.76
C ASP A 92 -24.63 6.83 30.33
N GLY A 93 -24.80 5.95 29.32
CA GLY A 93 -26.09 5.54 28.78
C GLY A 93 -26.77 6.57 27.87
N VAL A 94 -26.13 7.69 27.59
CA VAL A 94 -26.70 8.74 26.73
C VAL A 94 -26.22 8.55 25.29
N ARG A 95 -27.15 8.59 24.34
CA ARG A 95 -26.84 8.57 22.90
C ARG A 95 -26.51 9.97 22.42
N ARG A 96 -25.36 10.11 21.79
CA ARG A 96 -24.87 11.34 21.16
C ARG A 96 -24.42 11.06 19.74
N ASP A 97 -24.59 12.03 18.85
CA ASP A 97 -24.05 11.94 17.51
C ASP A 97 -22.52 11.92 17.57
N ALA A 98 -21.93 10.93 16.94
CA ALA A 98 -20.50 10.77 16.85
C ALA A 98 -20.09 10.39 15.43
N VAL A 99 -18.83 10.57 15.11
CA VAL A 99 -18.24 10.07 13.86
C VAL A 99 -17.81 8.63 14.08
N VAL A 100 -18.49 7.71 13.40
CA VAL A 100 -18.16 6.28 13.38
C VAL A 100 -17.26 5.99 12.18
N LEU A 101 -16.20 5.26 12.42
CA LEU A 101 -15.24 4.83 11.40
C LEU A 101 -15.60 3.44 10.90
N GLU A 102 -15.81 3.30 9.60
CA GLU A 102 -16.09 2.03 8.96
C GLU A 102 -14.91 1.59 8.10
N GLY A 103 -14.56 0.30 8.17
CA GLY A 103 -13.49 -0.31 7.37
C GLY A 103 -12.08 -0.13 7.94
N THR A 104 -11.95 0.32 9.19
CA THR A 104 -10.67 0.32 9.89
C THR A 104 -10.30 -1.11 10.28
N VAL A 105 -9.11 -1.54 9.90
CA VAL A 105 -8.52 -2.82 10.32
C VAL A 105 -7.15 -2.53 10.93
N ILE A 106 -6.98 -2.96 12.17
CA ILE A 106 -5.68 -2.94 12.85
C ILE A 106 -5.39 -4.38 13.25
N GLY A 107 -4.47 -4.99 12.53
CA GLY A 107 -4.02 -6.36 12.82
C GLY A 107 -2.92 -6.39 13.88
N PRO A 108 -2.59 -7.58 14.38
CA PRO A 108 -1.46 -7.73 15.26
C PRO A 108 -0.17 -7.33 14.53
N ARG A 109 0.81 -6.85 15.27
CA ARG A 109 2.15 -6.63 14.74
C ARG A 109 2.72 -7.96 14.28
N LEU A 110 3.24 -8.00 13.07
CA LEU A 110 3.97 -9.16 12.60
C LEU A 110 5.29 -9.25 13.38
N PRO A 111 5.80 -10.45 13.70
CA PRO A 111 7.13 -10.59 14.25
C PRO A 111 8.16 -9.95 13.30
N ASP A 112 9.05 -9.12 13.84
CA ASP A 112 10.04 -8.38 13.02
C ASP A 112 11.00 -9.34 12.28
N ASP A 113 11.11 -10.56 12.75
CA ASP A 113 11.95 -11.62 12.20
C ASP A 113 11.19 -12.57 11.26
N GLU A 114 9.91 -12.32 11.00
CA GLU A 114 9.09 -13.14 10.12
C GLU A 114 8.48 -12.34 8.94
N PRO A 115 9.31 -11.84 8.01
CA PRO A 115 8.81 -11.16 6.82
C PRO A 115 8.02 -12.14 5.95
N TYR A 116 7.01 -11.61 5.24
CA TYR A 116 6.26 -12.37 4.24
C TYR A 116 6.71 -12.01 2.83
N PRO A 117 6.77 -12.97 1.89
CA PRO A 117 7.13 -12.70 0.51
C PRO A 117 5.96 -12.06 -0.25
N ILE A 118 6.29 -11.20 -1.22
CA ILE A 118 5.34 -10.61 -2.17
C ILE A 118 5.57 -11.24 -3.55
N SER A 119 4.52 -11.80 -4.13
CA SER A 119 4.58 -12.55 -5.38
C SER A 119 4.89 -11.65 -6.57
N TYR A 120 5.72 -12.12 -7.50
CA TYR A 120 5.94 -11.51 -8.81
C TYR A 120 4.63 -11.34 -9.59
N ARG A 121 3.77 -12.34 -9.55
CA ARG A 121 2.45 -12.32 -10.21
C ARG A 121 1.51 -11.26 -9.64
N ALA A 122 1.81 -10.70 -8.47
CA ALA A 122 1.02 -9.58 -7.92
C ALA A 122 1.33 -8.25 -8.61
N ILE A 123 2.51 -8.08 -9.21
CA ILE A 123 2.87 -6.89 -10.00
C ILE A 123 2.65 -7.08 -11.50
N THR A 124 2.23 -8.27 -11.91
CA THR A 124 2.05 -8.67 -13.30
C THR A 124 0.55 -8.70 -13.64
N PRO A 125 0.06 -7.96 -14.64
CA PRO A 125 -1.32 -8.05 -15.12
C PRO A 125 -1.60 -9.41 -15.72
N ARG A 126 -2.86 -9.75 -15.94
CA ARG A 126 -3.19 -10.93 -16.73
C ARG A 126 -2.65 -10.76 -18.14
N GLU A 127 -2.17 -11.82 -18.73
CA GLU A 127 -1.58 -11.78 -20.07
C GLU A 127 -2.56 -11.25 -21.13
N THR A 128 -3.85 -11.52 -20.96
CA THR A 128 -4.93 -10.99 -21.82
C THR A 128 -5.11 -9.49 -21.73
N ASP A 129 -4.68 -8.88 -20.63
CA ASP A 129 -4.87 -7.44 -20.37
C ASP A 129 -3.65 -6.63 -20.83
N ALA A 130 -2.43 -7.10 -20.55
CA ALA A 130 -1.19 -6.47 -21.01
C ALA A 130 0.01 -7.43 -20.86
N GLN A 131 0.86 -7.50 -21.88
CA GLN A 131 2.03 -8.40 -21.93
C GLN A 131 3.36 -7.72 -21.59
N ASN A 132 3.38 -6.40 -21.51
CA ASN A 132 4.59 -5.58 -21.34
C ASN A 132 4.46 -4.55 -20.23
N LEU A 133 3.63 -4.81 -19.23
CA LEU A 133 3.38 -3.92 -18.08
C LEU A 133 3.74 -4.61 -16.78
N LEU A 134 4.40 -3.88 -15.90
CA LEU A 134 4.60 -4.25 -14.50
C LEU A 134 4.16 -3.09 -13.61
N ASN A 135 3.42 -3.40 -12.54
CA ASN A 135 2.83 -2.38 -11.67
C ASN A 135 3.26 -2.60 -10.20
N PRO A 136 4.39 -2.03 -9.77
CA PRO A 136 4.93 -2.26 -8.44
C PRO A 136 4.21 -1.50 -7.31
N VAL A 137 3.47 -0.42 -7.61
CA VAL A 137 2.86 0.43 -6.58
C VAL A 137 1.39 0.09 -6.38
N THR A 138 0.59 0.12 -7.44
CA THR A 138 -0.84 -0.26 -7.36
C THR A 138 -1.04 -1.72 -7.72
N LEU A 139 -0.21 -2.58 -7.13
CA LEU A 139 -0.17 -4.02 -7.39
C LEU A 139 -1.48 -4.72 -7.02
N SER A 140 -1.60 -5.96 -7.46
CA SER A 140 -2.77 -6.80 -7.24
C SER A 140 -2.82 -7.31 -5.79
N ALA A 141 -3.68 -6.72 -4.99
CA ALA A 141 -3.86 -7.08 -3.59
C ALA A 141 -5.27 -6.72 -3.10
N THR A 142 -5.77 -7.48 -2.13
CA THR A 142 -6.95 -7.07 -1.37
C THR A 142 -6.65 -5.78 -0.61
N ASN A 143 -7.70 -5.07 -0.21
CA ASN A 143 -7.51 -3.85 0.58
C ASN A 143 -6.74 -4.11 1.89
N ILE A 144 -7.03 -5.22 2.53
CA ILE A 144 -6.42 -5.60 3.80
C ILE A 144 -4.93 -5.92 3.59
N ALA A 145 -4.59 -6.77 2.63
CA ALA A 145 -3.19 -7.08 2.33
C ALA A 145 -2.40 -5.83 1.91
N TYR A 146 -3.00 -5.00 1.06
CA TYR A 146 -2.36 -3.77 0.61
C TYR A 146 -2.03 -2.81 1.76
N SER A 147 -2.82 -2.80 2.83
CA SER A 147 -2.58 -1.97 4.00
C SER A 147 -1.23 -2.24 4.70
N SER A 148 -0.69 -3.44 4.51
CA SER A 148 0.64 -3.84 4.96
C SER A 148 1.71 -3.64 3.87
N ILE A 149 1.39 -3.93 2.62
CA ILE A 149 2.35 -3.91 1.50
C ILE A 149 2.76 -2.47 1.13
N ARG A 150 1.88 -1.49 1.26
CA ARG A 150 2.01 -0.11 0.79
C ARG A 150 3.08 0.75 1.45
N MET A 151 4.07 0.15 2.04
CA MET A 151 5.19 0.86 2.67
C MET A 151 6.25 1.22 1.63
N GLU A 152 6.83 2.42 1.74
CA GLU A 152 7.81 2.93 0.80
C GLU A 152 9.01 2.00 0.61
N PRO A 153 9.63 1.42 1.65
CA PRO A 153 10.71 0.45 1.46
C PRO A 153 10.29 -0.79 0.67
N THR A 154 9.05 -1.24 0.84
CA THR A 154 8.49 -2.33 0.06
C THR A 154 8.35 -1.94 -1.41
N PHE A 155 7.86 -0.73 -1.69
CA PHE A 155 7.74 -0.22 -3.06
C PHE A 155 9.10 -0.05 -3.73
N MET A 156 10.14 0.32 -2.99
CA MET A 156 11.51 0.40 -3.53
C MET A 156 11.99 -0.99 -4.00
N MET A 157 11.81 -2.03 -3.18
CA MET A 157 12.14 -3.40 -3.57
C MET A 157 11.31 -3.87 -4.77
N LEU A 158 10.00 -3.60 -4.78
CA LEU A 158 9.13 -3.96 -5.89
C LEU A 158 9.49 -3.19 -7.17
N GLY A 159 9.92 -1.94 -7.06
CA GLY A 159 10.41 -1.13 -8.18
C GLY A 159 11.69 -1.69 -8.79
N GLU A 160 12.65 -2.10 -7.96
CA GLU A 160 13.88 -2.76 -8.43
C GLU A 160 13.56 -4.10 -9.10
N ALA A 161 12.66 -4.89 -8.51
CA ALA A 161 12.24 -6.15 -9.11
C ALA A 161 11.52 -5.94 -10.45
N ALA A 162 10.64 -4.95 -10.55
CA ALA A 162 9.94 -4.61 -11.78
C ALA A 162 10.90 -4.16 -12.89
N GLY A 163 11.83 -3.26 -12.56
CA GLY A 163 12.86 -2.80 -13.52
C GLY A 163 13.75 -3.93 -14.01
N THR A 164 14.20 -4.80 -13.09
CA THR A 164 15.00 -5.99 -13.43
C THR A 164 14.22 -6.97 -14.31
N ALA A 165 12.96 -7.24 -13.96
CA ALA A 165 12.11 -8.14 -14.74
C ALA A 165 11.84 -7.58 -16.14
N ALA A 166 11.56 -6.28 -16.27
CA ALA A 166 11.35 -5.63 -17.55
C ALA A 166 12.60 -5.76 -18.44
N ALA A 167 13.79 -5.49 -17.91
CA ALA A 167 15.04 -5.62 -18.64
C ALA A 167 15.27 -7.08 -19.12
N LEU A 168 15.06 -8.05 -18.23
CA LEU A 168 15.19 -9.47 -18.59
C LEU A 168 14.18 -9.89 -19.64
N SER A 169 12.92 -9.45 -19.54
CA SER A 169 11.87 -9.75 -20.53
C SER A 169 12.24 -9.21 -21.92
N VAL A 170 12.78 -7.98 -22.00
CA VAL A 170 13.23 -7.40 -23.25
C VAL A 170 14.40 -8.20 -23.84
N VAL A 171 15.43 -8.52 -23.03
CA VAL A 171 16.60 -9.28 -23.48
C VAL A 171 16.22 -10.68 -23.94
N SER A 172 15.29 -11.33 -23.27
CA SER A 172 14.82 -12.69 -23.59
C SER A 172 13.74 -12.69 -24.67
N ASN A 173 13.23 -11.53 -25.07
CA ASN A 173 12.12 -11.38 -26.01
C ASN A 173 10.88 -12.18 -25.62
N VAL A 174 10.46 -12.07 -24.37
CA VAL A 174 9.27 -12.74 -23.81
C VAL A 174 8.36 -11.72 -23.13
N SER A 175 7.07 -12.08 -22.97
CA SER A 175 6.16 -11.31 -22.14
C SER A 175 6.61 -11.31 -20.67
N VAL A 176 6.16 -10.34 -19.88
CA VAL A 176 6.48 -10.30 -18.46
C VAL A 176 5.91 -11.50 -17.70
N GLN A 177 4.83 -12.11 -18.21
CA GLN A 177 4.23 -13.32 -17.66
C GLN A 177 5.07 -14.58 -17.94
N ALA A 178 5.74 -14.62 -19.10
CA ALA A 178 6.57 -15.75 -19.54
C ALA A 178 8.01 -15.67 -19.03
N LEU A 179 8.36 -14.63 -18.27
CA LEU A 179 9.70 -14.48 -17.71
C LEU A 179 10.02 -15.64 -16.75
N ASP A 180 11.20 -16.27 -16.94
CA ASP A 180 11.68 -17.27 -16.00
C ASP A 180 12.00 -16.65 -14.64
N TYR A 181 11.24 -17.05 -13.64
CA TYR A 181 11.43 -16.55 -12.28
C TYR A 181 12.79 -16.94 -11.70
N THR A 182 13.38 -18.06 -12.08
CA THR A 182 14.69 -18.47 -11.58
C THR A 182 15.77 -17.48 -11.98
N SER A 183 15.73 -17.04 -13.22
CA SER A 183 16.63 -16.00 -13.77
C SER A 183 16.41 -14.65 -13.08
N LEU A 184 15.16 -14.26 -12.89
CA LEU A 184 14.82 -13.04 -12.15
C LEU A 184 15.36 -13.11 -10.72
N ARG A 185 15.05 -14.16 -9.99
CA ARG A 185 15.51 -14.35 -8.61
C ARG A 185 17.03 -14.30 -8.50
N HIS A 186 17.73 -14.99 -9.39
CA HIS A 186 19.20 -14.98 -9.42
C HIS A 186 19.75 -13.55 -9.59
N ARG A 187 19.16 -12.76 -10.48
CA ARG A 187 19.58 -11.39 -10.70
C ARG A 187 19.31 -10.52 -9.47
N LEU A 188 18.10 -10.59 -8.89
CA LEU A 188 17.72 -9.81 -7.71
C LEU A 188 18.61 -10.12 -6.50
N THR A 189 18.87 -11.41 -6.25
CA THR A 189 19.77 -11.82 -5.15
C THR A 189 21.22 -11.41 -5.42
N GLY A 190 21.66 -11.46 -6.67
CA GLY A 190 22.96 -10.96 -7.10
C GLY A 190 23.13 -9.46 -6.90
N ASN A 191 22.06 -8.69 -6.99
CA ASN A 191 22.02 -7.26 -6.68
C ASN A 191 21.91 -6.97 -5.16
N GLY A 192 21.80 -7.99 -4.33
CA GLY A 192 21.74 -7.85 -2.87
C GLY A 192 20.33 -7.85 -2.27
N LEU A 193 19.26 -8.04 -3.08
CA LEU A 193 17.91 -8.15 -2.53
C LEU A 193 17.76 -9.43 -1.69
N ARG A 194 17.18 -9.25 -0.51
CA ARG A 194 16.71 -10.38 0.29
C ARG A 194 15.31 -10.79 -0.14
N LEU A 195 15.16 -12.01 -0.63
CA LEU A 195 13.87 -12.56 -1.10
C LEU A 195 13.36 -13.70 -0.23
N ALA A 196 14.18 -14.14 0.70
CA ALA A 196 13.87 -15.13 1.71
C ALA A 196 14.68 -14.85 2.98
N ARG A 197 14.32 -15.51 4.05
CA ARG A 197 15.04 -15.48 5.32
C ARG A 197 16.39 -16.19 5.25
#